data_6c0e5904d3a8d86363fbe609c440378b
#
_entry.id   6c0e5904d3a8d86363fbe609c440378b
#
_cell.length_a   1.000
_cell.length_b   1.000
_cell.length_c   1.000
_cell.angle_alpha   90.00
_cell.angle_beta   90.00
_cell.angle_gamma   90.00
#
_symmetry.space_group_name_H-M   'P 1'
#
loop_
_entity.id
_entity.type
_entity.pdbx_description
1 polymer ?
#
loop_
_entity_poly.entity_id
_entity_poly.type
_entity_poly.pdbx_seq_one_letter_code
_entity_poly.pdbx_strand_id
1 'polypeptide(L)'
;MKIKQFIAAVAALILSACSTLKDGEYNLSVVATGDGHGYWFAKPIEDGGRARGSLMAQSAFVNGIRESKGADNVILIDAGDNFFGSGAPFYYNYVDTTSSHLYPRLASYMKYDAVVAGHSDFESGHRVYDRVAKEMKKEGIPLLAGNALSDRNGKPYFPAYSIIKKGGVKVAVLGYTNAANASLMDGSCVSGLRFESLLPLVQEDVDKVRSKEKPHIVIVVAHTAMGKGDGLKLEKQGLDLFKSLRGVDVVVTGHDHANKVMSADSIVVLDCGRTGQNAGVTDIRLVVKGGKVVSRTLDARMTSIKSEEYDTAMEEAFKADYDKVRSFITGTVGEIKKGLVSREFYYKQSDYMNFLHALAISAYPVDISLSATLLIDGKVPAGEVRYQDIRKVYPYENKLVVLRLTGAEILKYLEASYDAWINTVTEPYENAHVLKIKQSKDYSTGKMAWKLAKSPANFDSAAGINYTVDVTKPYGSRVVITDMADGSKFELDKEYTAAITTYRSVGSGGLLKAAGLEDMKSVEDRIVYRGPEFRTILYRYFKKNGSIDPAVVGDPKVVGSWKFVPEFAPAAIKADVELLYGK
;
A
#
# COMPACT_ATOMS: atom_id res chain seq x y z
N MET A 1 -65.81 -30.90 -39.32
CA MET A 1 -65.25 -31.66 -38.19
C MET A 1 -64.02 -30.83 -37.65
N LYS A 2 -64.21 -30.08 -36.61
CA LYS A 2 -63.16 -29.20 -36.05
C LYS A 2 -62.61 -29.80 -34.76
N ILE A 3 -61.36 -30.24 -34.77
CA ILE A 3 -60.66 -30.76 -33.62
C ILE A 3 -60.08 -29.55 -32.89
N LYS A 4 -60.58 -29.30 -31.70
CA LYS A 4 -60.02 -28.31 -30.77
C LYS A 4 -58.80 -28.91 -30.06
N GLN A 5 -57.60 -28.37 -30.33
CA GLN A 5 -56.43 -28.69 -29.58
C GLN A 5 -56.48 -27.87 -28.26
N PHE A 6 -56.48 -28.54 -27.14
CA PHE A 6 -56.28 -27.99 -25.82
C PHE A 6 -54.76 -27.84 -25.60
N ILE A 7 -54.25 -26.62 -25.59
CA ILE A 7 -52.90 -26.32 -25.10
C ILE A 7 -53.00 -26.12 -23.60
N ALA A 8 -52.53 -27.10 -22.83
CA ALA A 8 -52.36 -26.98 -21.41
C ALA A 8 -51.06 -26.15 -21.16
N ALA A 9 -51.20 -24.90 -20.81
CA ALA A 9 -50.09 -24.08 -20.31
C ALA A 9 -49.75 -24.55 -18.90
N VAL A 10 -48.68 -25.33 -18.78
CA VAL A 10 -48.05 -25.58 -17.46
C VAL A 10 -47.30 -24.33 -17.08
N ALA A 11 -47.93 -23.48 -16.30
CA ALA A 11 -47.26 -22.41 -15.58
C ALA A 11 -46.37 -23.04 -14.50
N ALA A 12 -45.09 -23.16 -14.78
CA ALA A 12 -44.11 -23.49 -13.76
C ALA A 12 -44.04 -22.28 -12.77
N LEU A 13 -44.83 -22.34 -11.72
CA LEU A 13 -44.65 -21.55 -10.51
C LEU A 13 -43.28 -21.94 -9.93
N ILE A 14 -42.28 -21.15 -10.24
CA ILE A 14 -41.05 -21.11 -9.46
C ILE A 14 -41.47 -20.50 -8.11
N LEU A 15 -41.96 -21.34 -7.22
CA LEU A 15 -42.04 -21.06 -5.80
C LEU A 15 -40.60 -20.85 -5.34
N SER A 16 -40.18 -19.57 -5.29
CA SER A 16 -39.05 -19.14 -4.50
C SER A 16 -39.42 -19.44 -3.05
N ALA A 17 -39.22 -20.70 -2.66
CA ALA A 17 -39.38 -21.12 -1.28
C ALA A 17 -38.38 -20.31 -0.46
N CYS A 18 -38.88 -19.26 0.17
CA CYS A 18 -38.23 -18.66 1.34
C CYS A 18 -38.14 -19.81 2.36
N SER A 19 -37.03 -20.57 2.36
CA SER A 19 -36.84 -21.65 3.32
C SER A 19 -36.72 -21.01 4.69
N THR A 20 -37.85 -20.95 5.39
CA THR A 20 -37.85 -20.61 6.83
C THR A 20 -36.96 -21.64 7.52
N LEU A 21 -36.05 -21.17 8.37
CA LEU A 21 -35.25 -22.07 9.20
C LEU A 21 -36.20 -22.94 10.03
N LYS A 22 -35.87 -24.21 10.19
CA LYS A 22 -36.59 -25.07 11.16
C LYS A 22 -36.27 -24.60 12.57
N ASP A 23 -37.19 -24.88 13.50
CA ASP A 23 -36.93 -24.62 14.90
C ASP A 23 -35.72 -25.42 15.39
N GLY A 24 -34.84 -24.76 16.15
CA GLY A 24 -33.59 -25.36 16.61
C GLY A 24 -32.48 -24.34 16.78
N GLU A 25 -31.27 -24.84 17.00
CA GLU A 25 -30.06 -24.04 17.16
C GLU A 25 -29.18 -24.20 15.90
N TYR A 26 -28.59 -23.07 15.47
CA TYR A 26 -27.68 -23.00 14.35
C TYR A 26 -26.39 -22.33 14.83
N ASN A 27 -25.27 -23.02 14.63
CA ASN A 27 -23.95 -22.53 15.01
C ASN A 27 -23.12 -22.34 13.75
N LEU A 28 -22.60 -21.13 13.53
CA LEU A 28 -21.74 -20.76 12.42
C LEU A 28 -20.46 -20.13 12.95
N SER A 29 -19.38 -20.24 12.20
CA SER A 29 -18.14 -19.53 12.46
C SER A 29 -17.76 -18.71 11.24
N VAL A 30 -17.67 -17.39 11.38
CA VAL A 30 -17.10 -16.49 10.39
C VAL A 30 -15.61 -16.40 10.66
N VAL A 31 -14.79 -16.79 9.70
CA VAL A 31 -13.35 -16.60 9.71
C VAL A 31 -13.01 -15.50 8.72
N ALA A 32 -12.34 -14.46 9.20
CA ALA A 32 -12.00 -13.28 8.44
C ALA A 32 -10.47 -13.14 8.34
N THR A 33 -9.98 -12.88 7.12
CA THR A 33 -8.60 -12.54 6.80
C THR A 33 -8.55 -11.21 6.07
N GLY A 34 -7.36 -10.66 5.84
CA GLY A 34 -7.16 -9.44 5.08
C GLY A 34 -5.70 -9.00 5.11
N ASP A 35 -5.37 -7.96 4.32
CA ASP A 35 -4.05 -7.34 4.25
C ASP A 35 -2.93 -8.39 4.06
N GLY A 36 -3.20 -9.39 3.21
CA GLY A 36 -2.28 -10.48 2.92
C GLY A 36 -1.03 -10.04 2.17
N HIS A 37 -1.11 -8.94 1.38
CA HIS A 37 -0.02 -8.32 0.62
C HIS A 37 0.86 -9.30 -0.14
N GLY A 38 0.26 -10.42 -0.63
CA GLY A 38 0.97 -11.43 -1.40
C GLY A 38 1.90 -12.33 -0.60
N TYR A 39 1.80 -12.37 0.72
CA TYR A 39 2.48 -13.37 1.55
C TYR A 39 1.73 -14.71 1.45
N TRP A 40 1.81 -15.33 0.28
CA TRP A 40 1.05 -16.53 -0.03
C TRP A 40 1.73 -17.81 0.46
N PHE A 41 3.06 -17.88 0.35
CA PHE A 41 3.85 -19.07 0.61
C PHE A 41 4.37 -19.12 2.05
N ALA A 42 4.35 -20.31 2.65
CA ALA A 42 4.90 -20.55 3.99
C ALA A 42 6.42 -20.38 4.01
N LYS A 43 7.09 -20.81 2.95
CA LYS A 43 8.54 -20.64 2.79
C LYS A 43 8.88 -19.27 2.20
N PRO A 44 9.98 -18.64 2.68
CA PRO A 44 10.45 -17.38 2.11
C PRO A 44 10.79 -17.54 0.61
N ILE A 45 10.36 -16.57 -0.19
CA ILE A 45 10.71 -16.50 -1.61
C ILE A 45 12.07 -15.82 -1.85
N GLU A 46 12.61 -15.15 -0.84
CA GLU A 46 13.89 -14.43 -0.86
C GLU A 46 14.98 -15.26 -0.17
N ASP A 47 16.23 -15.17 -0.63
CA ASP A 47 17.38 -15.75 0.08
C ASP A 47 17.61 -15.06 1.42
N GLY A 48 17.83 -15.81 2.47
CA GLY A 48 18.00 -15.28 3.82
C GLY A 48 16.70 -14.69 4.42
N GLY A 49 15.58 -14.84 3.74
CA GLY A 49 14.27 -14.46 4.26
C GLY A 49 13.87 -15.29 5.48
N ARG A 50 13.03 -14.73 6.34
CA ARG A 50 12.45 -15.46 7.48
C ARG A 50 10.99 -15.79 7.17
N ALA A 51 10.54 -16.96 7.61
CA ALA A 51 9.12 -17.29 7.61
C ALA A 51 8.36 -16.23 8.45
N ARG A 52 7.28 -15.75 7.88
CA ARG A 52 6.33 -14.84 8.53
C ARG A 52 4.96 -15.49 8.42
N GLY A 53 3.90 -14.82 8.81
CA GLY A 53 2.57 -15.25 8.46
C GLY A 53 2.43 -15.49 6.95
N SER A 54 1.52 -16.36 6.55
CA SER A 54 1.26 -16.66 5.14
C SER A 54 -0.17 -17.13 4.93
N LEU A 55 -0.63 -17.07 3.68
CA LEU A 55 -1.93 -17.64 3.29
C LEU A 55 -1.97 -19.16 3.54
N MET A 56 -0.83 -19.86 3.36
CA MET A 56 -0.74 -21.30 3.65
C MET A 56 -0.87 -21.60 5.15
N ALA A 57 -0.35 -20.73 6.03
CA ALA A 57 -0.55 -20.86 7.47
C ALA A 57 -2.02 -20.55 7.86
N GLN A 58 -2.63 -19.54 7.23
CA GLN A 58 -4.06 -19.27 7.39
C GLN A 58 -4.92 -20.45 6.90
N SER A 59 -4.52 -21.15 5.82
CA SER A 59 -5.20 -22.34 5.32
C SER A 59 -5.23 -23.44 6.37
N ALA A 60 -4.11 -23.77 7.01
CA ALA A 60 -4.05 -24.76 8.09
C ALA A 60 -4.98 -24.37 9.25
N PHE A 61 -4.95 -23.11 9.67
CA PHE A 61 -5.83 -22.61 10.72
C PHE A 61 -7.33 -22.75 10.34
N VAL A 62 -7.71 -22.34 9.14
CA VAL A 62 -9.09 -22.47 8.64
C VAL A 62 -9.53 -23.93 8.57
N ASN A 63 -8.65 -24.82 8.12
CA ASN A 63 -8.95 -26.25 8.08
C ASN A 63 -9.19 -26.81 9.49
N GLY A 64 -8.40 -26.43 10.51
CA GLY A 64 -8.65 -26.80 11.90
C GLY A 64 -10.01 -26.32 12.44
N ILE A 65 -10.45 -25.10 12.04
CA ILE A 65 -11.80 -24.61 12.38
C ILE A 65 -12.87 -25.46 11.66
N ARG A 66 -12.67 -25.78 10.39
CA ARG A 66 -13.61 -26.63 9.61
C ARG A 66 -13.73 -28.04 10.16
N GLU A 67 -12.64 -28.61 10.61
CA GLU A 67 -12.62 -29.94 11.25
C GLU A 67 -13.40 -29.90 12.57
N SER A 68 -13.22 -28.86 13.38
CA SER A 68 -13.85 -28.76 14.70
C SER A 68 -15.32 -28.36 14.66
N LYS A 69 -15.74 -27.53 13.69
CA LYS A 69 -17.10 -26.93 13.60
C LYS A 69 -17.97 -27.54 12.49
N GLY A 70 -17.38 -28.32 11.59
CA GLY A 70 -17.99 -28.78 10.33
C GLY A 70 -17.84 -27.73 9.23
N ALA A 71 -17.34 -28.16 8.06
CA ALA A 71 -17.03 -27.28 6.94
C ALA A 71 -18.23 -26.46 6.44
N ASP A 72 -19.43 -27.02 6.49
CA ASP A 72 -20.67 -26.34 6.09
C ASP A 72 -21.10 -25.24 7.06
N ASN A 73 -20.50 -25.16 8.24
CA ASN A 73 -20.80 -24.15 9.25
C ASN A 73 -19.75 -23.01 9.26
N VAL A 74 -18.71 -23.09 8.41
CA VAL A 74 -17.63 -22.10 8.36
C VAL A 74 -17.80 -21.21 7.13
N ILE A 75 -17.80 -19.90 7.38
CA ILE A 75 -17.81 -18.83 6.38
C ILE A 75 -16.40 -18.25 6.36
N LEU A 76 -15.75 -18.28 5.20
CA LEU A 76 -14.42 -17.69 5.02
C LEU A 76 -14.50 -16.47 4.12
N ILE A 77 -14.09 -15.31 4.64
CA ILE A 77 -14.13 -14.03 3.93
C ILE A 77 -12.80 -13.29 4.07
N ASP A 78 -12.54 -12.40 3.11
CA ASP A 78 -11.31 -11.61 3.09
C ASP A 78 -11.57 -10.12 2.89
N ALA A 79 -10.85 -9.30 3.64
CA ALA A 79 -10.99 -7.84 3.67
C ALA A 79 -10.15 -7.09 2.61
N GLY A 80 -9.43 -7.81 1.74
CA GLY A 80 -8.69 -7.20 0.63
C GLY A 80 -7.20 -7.04 0.86
N ASP A 81 -6.54 -6.36 -0.10
CA ASP A 81 -5.09 -6.17 -0.18
C ASP A 81 -4.30 -7.48 -0.30
N ASN A 82 -4.66 -8.29 -1.29
CA ASN A 82 -4.12 -9.63 -1.45
C ASN A 82 -3.17 -9.81 -2.63
N PHE A 83 -3.42 -9.13 -3.75
CA PHE A 83 -2.65 -9.33 -4.98
C PHE A 83 -1.80 -8.11 -5.35
N PHE A 84 -1.32 -7.40 -4.32
CA PHE A 84 -0.32 -6.35 -4.42
C PHE A 84 0.55 -6.31 -3.16
N GLY A 85 1.84 -5.92 -3.29
CA GLY A 85 2.75 -5.70 -2.15
C GLY A 85 4.04 -6.52 -2.24
N SER A 86 4.02 -7.85 -2.12
CA SER A 86 5.24 -8.67 -2.19
C SER A 86 5.67 -8.99 -3.63
N GLY A 87 6.82 -9.65 -3.77
CA GLY A 87 7.33 -10.07 -5.08
C GLY A 87 6.46 -11.12 -5.78
N ALA A 88 5.67 -11.90 -5.04
CA ALA A 88 4.83 -12.93 -5.63
C ALA A 88 3.66 -12.35 -6.46
N PRO A 89 2.84 -11.41 -5.94
CA PRO A 89 1.91 -10.66 -6.79
C PRO A 89 2.59 -9.93 -7.94
N PHE A 90 3.72 -9.27 -7.69
CA PHE A 90 4.43 -8.56 -8.75
C PHE A 90 4.74 -9.47 -9.95
N TYR A 91 5.18 -10.71 -9.68
CA TYR A 91 5.44 -11.70 -10.72
C TYR A 91 4.19 -11.97 -11.58
N TYR A 92 3.05 -12.29 -10.97
CA TYR A 92 1.82 -12.60 -11.71
C TYR A 92 1.11 -11.37 -12.29
N ASN A 93 1.30 -10.21 -11.69
CA ASN A 93 0.74 -8.95 -12.20
C ASN A 93 1.45 -8.46 -13.46
N TYR A 94 2.79 -8.58 -13.52
CA TYR A 94 3.58 -7.82 -14.49
C TYR A 94 4.62 -8.65 -15.25
N VAL A 95 4.95 -9.86 -14.82
CA VAL A 95 5.96 -10.72 -15.46
C VAL A 95 5.28 -11.88 -16.17
N ASP A 96 4.58 -12.75 -15.46
CA ASP A 96 3.77 -13.83 -16.04
C ASP A 96 2.31 -13.37 -16.19
N THR A 97 2.05 -12.65 -17.26
CA THR A 97 0.70 -12.11 -17.54
C THR A 97 -0.17 -13.04 -18.39
N THR A 98 0.35 -14.21 -18.76
CA THR A 98 -0.32 -15.17 -19.67
C THR A 98 -0.88 -16.38 -18.95
N SER A 99 -0.23 -16.88 -17.90
CA SER A 99 -0.75 -17.94 -17.04
C SER A 99 -1.93 -17.43 -16.19
N SER A 100 -2.80 -18.33 -15.70
CA SER A 100 -3.81 -17.96 -14.71
C SER A 100 -3.14 -17.31 -13.49
N HIS A 101 -3.73 -16.21 -13.02
CA HIS A 101 -3.21 -15.51 -11.85
C HIS A 101 -3.29 -16.40 -10.60
N LEU A 102 -2.22 -16.41 -9.80
CA LEU A 102 -2.13 -17.35 -8.69
C LEU A 102 -3.19 -17.12 -7.60
N TYR A 103 -3.48 -15.85 -7.27
CA TYR A 103 -4.40 -15.53 -6.16
C TYR A 103 -5.81 -16.16 -6.32
N PRO A 104 -6.51 -16.09 -7.46
CA PRO A 104 -7.79 -16.80 -7.66
C PRO A 104 -7.72 -18.30 -7.39
N ARG A 105 -6.60 -18.96 -7.78
CA ARG A 105 -6.39 -20.40 -7.58
C ARG A 105 -6.18 -20.72 -6.09
N LEU A 106 -5.43 -19.88 -5.36
CA LEU A 106 -5.25 -20.01 -3.92
C LEU A 106 -6.56 -19.78 -3.16
N ALA A 107 -7.30 -18.74 -3.55
CA ALA A 107 -8.62 -18.45 -2.96
C ALA A 107 -9.61 -19.59 -3.19
N SER A 108 -9.60 -20.20 -4.37
CA SER A 108 -10.42 -21.36 -4.70
C SER A 108 -10.02 -22.58 -3.87
N TYR A 109 -8.73 -22.86 -3.73
CA TYR A 109 -8.23 -23.95 -2.89
C TYR A 109 -8.71 -23.81 -1.44
N MET A 110 -8.59 -22.60 -0.87
CA MET A 110 -9.05 -22.29 0.48
C MET A 110 -10.59 -22.22 0.61
N LYS A 111 -11.32 -22.22 -0.52
CA LYS A 111 -12.79 -22.09 -0.55
C LYS A 111 -13.28 -20.82 0.14
N TYR A 112 -12.76 -19.67 -0.29
CA TYR A 112 -13.30 -18.39 0.14
C TYR A 112 -14.75 -18.22 -0.34
N ASP A 113 -15.61 -17.73 0.53
CA ASP A 113 -17.02 -17.44 0.21
C ASP A 113 -17.20 -16.06 -0.42
N ALA A 114 -16.33 -15.09 -0.06
CA ALA A 114 -16.25 -13.78 -0.67
C ALA A 114 -14.89 -13.12 -0.36
N VAL A 115 -14.44 -12.26 -1.26
CA VAL A 115 -13.23 -11.44 -1.13
C VAL A 115 -13.57 -10.01 -1.48
N VAL A 116 -13.06 -9.05 -0.73
CA VAL A 116 -13.17 -7.61 -1.04
C VAL A 116 -11.92 -7.17 -1.79
N ALA A 117 -12.04 -6.27 -2.75
CA ALA A 117 -10.90 -5.60 -3.35
C ALA A 117 -10.42 -4.49 -2.39
N GLY A 118 -9.20 -4.60 -1.89
CA GLY A 118 -8.56 -3.55 -1.08
C GLY A 118 -8.01 -2.41 -1.94
N HIS A 119 -7.47 -1.38 -1.31
CA HIS A 119 -6.92 -0.24 -2.03
C HIS A 119 -5.68 -0.62 -2.84
N SER A 120 -4.78 -1.42 -2.27
CA SER A 120 -3.58 -1.89 -2.97
C SER A 120 -3.90 -2.80 -4.16
N ASP A 121 -5.02 -3.52 -4.09
CA ASP A 121 -5.48 -4.36 -5.21
C ASP A 121 -5.81 -3.48 -6.43
N PHE A 122 -6.43 -2.30 -6.23
CA PHE A 122 -6.67 -1.33 -7.29
C PHE A 122 -5.38 -0.69 -7.84
N GLU A 123 -4.32 -0.57 -7.03
CA GLU A 123 -3.02 -0.06 -7.49
C GLU A 123 -2.39 -0.92 -8.58
N SER A 124 -2.77 -2.18 -8.65
CA SER A 124 -2.32 -3.08 -9.72
C SER A 124 -2.78 -2.67 -11.12
N GLY A 125 -3.80 -1.78 -11.19
CA GLY A 125 -4.39 -1.25 -12.43
C GLY A 125 -5.42 -2.18 -13.07
N HIS A 126 -6.26 -1.63 -13.93
CA HIS A 126 -7.36 -2.32 -14.63
C HIS A 126 -6.93 -3.66 -15.24
N ARG A 127 -5.78 -3.69 -15.90
CA ARG A 127 -5.29 -4.92 -16.55
C ARG A 127 -5.17 -6.09 -15.56
N VAL A 128 -4.86 -5.81 -14.30
CA VAL A 128 -4.66 -6.83 -13.27
C VAL A 128 -5.95 -7.13 -12.54
N TYR A 129 -6.56 -6.14 -11.89
CA TYR A 129 -7.74 -6.44 -11.06
C TYR A 129 -8.96 -6.90 -11.86
N ASP A 130 -9.13 -6.46 -13.12
CA ASP A 130 -10.20 -7.00 -14.00
C ASP A 130 -9.95 -8.45 -14.35
N ARG A 131 -8.68 -8.81 -14.62
CA ARG A 131 -8.29 -10.20 -14.86
C ARG A 131 -8.53 -11.06 -13.63
N VAL A 132 -8.08 -10.62 -12.46
CA VAL A 132 -8.28 -11.33 -11.18
C VAL A 132 -9.76 -11.52 -10.90
N ALA A 133 -10.58 -10.47 -11.03
CA ALA A 133 -12.03 -10.54 -10.82
C ALA A 133 -12.71 -11.54 -11.78
N LYS A 134 -12.29 -11.54 -13.06
CA LYS A 134 -12.81 -12.50 -14.06
C LYS A 134 -12.42 -13.94 -13.72
N GLU A 135 -11.20 -14.16 -13.25
CA GLU A 135 -10.72 -15.50 -12.88
C GLU A 135 -11.41 -15.97 -11.58
N MET A 136 -11.52 -15.13 -10.55
CA MET A 136 -12.26 -15.43 -9.32
C MET A 136 -13.73 -15.77 -9.58
N LYS A 137 -14.37 -15.03 -10.50
CA LYS A 137 -15.76 -15.35 -10.91
C LYS A 137 -15.89 -16.74 -11.52
N LYS A 138 -14.88 -17.24 -12.26
CA LYS A 138 -14.88 -18.61 -12.79
C LYS A 138 -14.78 -19.66 -11.68
N GLU A 139 -14.08 -19.32 -10.61
CA GLU A 139 -13.97 -20.15 -9.40
C GLU A 139 -15.19 -20.04 -8.48
N GLY A 140 -16.21 -19.24 -8.86
CA GLY A 140 -17.42 -19.03 -8.06
C GLY A 140 -17.22 -18.09 -6.85
N ILE A 141 -16.11 -17.38 -6.77
CA ILE A 141 -15.77 -16.47 -5.67
C ILE A 141 -16.03 -15.03 -6.12
N PRO A 142 -16.94 -14.28 -5.48
CA PRO A 142 -17.16 -12.88 -5.80
C PRO A 142 -16.00 -12.01 -5.28
N LEU A 143 -15.47 -11.13 -6.13
CA LEU A 143 -14.65 -10.00 -5.73
C LEU A 143 -15.57 -8.79 -5.56
N LEU A 144 -15.70 -8.29 -4.33
CA LEU A 144 -16.68 -7.27 -3.95
C LEU A 144 -16.02 -5.89 -3.80
N ALA A 145 -16.71 -4.84 -4.28
CA ALA A 145 -16.37 -3.43 -4.03
C ALA A 145 -17.56 -2.53 -4.39
N GLY A 146 -18.62 -2.56 -3.58
CA GLY A 146 -19.90 -1.89 -3.87
C GLY A 146 -19.82 -0.37 -4.01
N ASN A 147 -18.84 0.27 -3.40
CA ASN A 147 -18.62 1.71 -3.47
C ASN A 147 -17.68 2.15 -4.61
N ALA A 148 -17.11 1.23 -5.36
CA ALA A 148 -16.38 1.53 -6.60
C ALA A 148 -17.39 1.62 -7.76
N LEU A 149 -17.74 2.84 -8.17
CA LEU A 149 -18.77 3.09 -9.18
C LEU A 149 -18.15 3.42 -10.54
N SER A 150 -18.74 2.90 -11.60
CA SER A 150 -18.36 3.29 -12.96
C SER A 150 -18.85 4.69 -13.29
N ASP A 151 -17.97 5.56 -13.79
CA ASP A 151 -18.34 6.91 -14.24
C ASP A 151 -19.30 6.90 -15.43
N ARG A 152 -19.35 5.81 -16.20
CA ARG A 152 -20.21 5.69 -17.39
C ARG A 152 -21.71 5.63 -17.03
N ASN A 153 -22.07 4.98 -15.94
CA ASN A 153 -23.46 4.69 -15.62
C ASN A 153 -23.83 4.80 -14.13
N GLY A 154 -22.87 5.15 -13.28
CA GLY A 154 -23.06 5.29 -11.83
C GLY A 154 -23.36 4.00 -11.08
N LYS A 155 -23.20 2.83 -11.72
CA LYS A 155 -23.42 1.53 -11.08
C LYS A 155 -22.14 0.99 -10.47
N PRO A 156 -22.23 0.11 -9.45
CA PRO A 156 -21.07 -0.58 -8.92
C PRO A 156 -20.30 -1.31 -10.02
N TYR A 157 -18.98 -1.12 -10.05
CA TYR A 157 -18.08 -1.75 -11.01
C TYR A 157 -17.87 -3.24 -10.69
N PHE A 158 -17.74 -3.55 -9.39
CA PHE A 158 -17.79 -4.90 -8.85
C PHE A 158 -19.10 -5.13 -8.09
N PRO A 159 -19.53 -6.39 -7.87
CA PRO A 159 -20.70 -6.67 -7.05
C PRO A 159 -20.61 -6.03 -5.67
N ALA A 160 -21.72 -5.47 -5.18
CA ALA A 160 -21.76 -4.87 -3.85
C ALA A 160 -21.96 -5.94 -2.75
N TYR A 161 -22.60 -7.06 -3.09
CA TYR A 161 -22.87 -8.12 -2.13
C TYR A 161 -22.95 -9.51 -2.77
N SER A 162 -22.84 -10.52 -1.93
CA SER A 162 -23.11 -11.92 -2.26
C SER A 162 -24.04 -12.54 -1.22
N ILE A 163 -24.87 -13.47 -1.66
CA ILE A 163 -25.71 -14.28 -0.78
C ILE A 163 -25.17 -15.70 -0.76
N ILE A 164 -24.85 -16.18 0.41
CA ILE A 164 -24.35 -17.53 0.66
C ILE A 164 -25.27 -18.29 1.59
N LYS A 165 -25.20 -19.62 1.56
CA LYS A 165 -25.96 -20.50 2.45
C LYS A 165 -24.99 -21.44 3.16
N LYS A 166 -24.94 -21.36 4.48
CA LYS A 166 -24.06 -22.19 5.32
C LYS A 166 -24.86 -22.78 6.48
N GLY A 167 -24.73 -24.07 6.74
CA GLY A 167 -25.48 -24.76 7.79
C GLY A 167 -27.00 -24.55 7.70
N GLY A 168 -27.54 -24.34 6.50
CA GLY A 168 -28.94 -23.98 6.27
C GLY A 168 -29.26 -22.48 6.44
N VAL A 169 -28.37 -21.68 7.02
CA VAL A 169 -28.56 -20.24 7.29
C VAL A 169 -28.25 -19.41 6.04
N LYS A 170 -29.13 -18.48 5.69
CA LYS A 170 -28.89 -17.50 4.62
C LYS A 170 -28.10 -16.33 5.16
N VAL A 171 -26.94 -16.08 4.57
CA VAL A 171 -25.99 -15.02 4.98
C VAL A 171 -25.79 -14.06 3.82
N ALA A 172 -25.86 -12.77 4.10
CA ALA A 172 -25.47 -11.73 3.16
C ALA A 172 -24.07 -11.21 3.54
N VAL A 173 -23.16 -11.16 2.56
CA VAL A 173 -21.84 -10.53 2.67
C VAL A 173 -21.82 -9.33 1.75
N LEU A 174 -21.73 -8.12 2.31
CA LEU A 174 -21.59 -6.87 1.57
C LEU A 174 -20.12 -6.46 1.62
N GLY A 175 -19.55 -6.02 0.49
CA GLY A 175 -18.13 -5.72 0.39
C GLY A 175 -17.84 -4.33 -0.20
N TYR A 176 -16.91 -3.60 0.43
CA TYR A 176 -16.56 -2.23 0.06
C TYR A 176 -15.04 -2.02 0.12
N THR A 177 -14.51 -1.28 -0.84
CA THR A 177 -13.12 -0.85 -0.86
C THR A 177 -12.94 0.49 -0.13
N ASN A 178 -11.69 0.99 -0.03
CA ASN A 178 -11.41 2.26 0.61
C ASN A 178 -12.02 3.43 -0.18
N ALA A 179 -12.75 4.29 0.51
CA ALA A 179 -13.40 5.44 -0.11
C ALA A 179 -12.41 6.52 -0.59
N ALA A 180 -11.15 6.49 -0.09
CA ALA A 180 -10.11 7.42 -0.47
C ALA A 180 -9.24 6.94 -1.65
N ASN A 181 -9.58 5.81 -2.32
CA ASN A 181 -8.74 5.20 -3.37
C ASN A 181 -8.24 6.18 -4.42
N ALA A 182 -9.08 7.12 -4.88
CA ALA A 182 -8.69 8.10 -5.88
C ALA A 182 -7.51 9.00 -5.44
N SER A 183 -7.33 9.20 -4.13
CA SER A 183 -6.23 9.99 -3.57
C SER A 183 -5.03 9.17 -3.11
N LEU A 184 -5.17 7.83 -3.03
CA LEU A 184 -4.12 6.94 -2.54
C LEU A 184 -3.21 6.40 -3.65
N MET A 185 -3.60 6.51 -4.93
CA MET A 185 -2.88 5.90 -6.04
C MET A 185 -2.87 6.76 -7.31
N ASP A 186 -2.12 6.31 -8.31
CA ASP A 186 -2.14 6.89 -9.65
C ASP A 186 -3.55 6.82 -10.24
N GLY A 187 -4.07 7.95 -10.72
CA GLY A 187 -5.39 8.04 -11.33
C GLY A 187 -5.59 7.11 -12.54
N SER A 188 -4.52 6.73 -13.25
CA SER A 188 -4.60 5.75 -14.34
C SER A 188 -5.01 4.36 -13.87
N CYS A 189 -4.68 3.99 -12.62
CA CYS A 189 -5.07 2.71 -12.04
C CYS A 189 -6.59 2.58 -11.85
N VAL A 190 -7.26 3.69 -11.64
CA VAL A 190 -8.70 3.77 -11.33
C VAL A 190 -9.48 4.63 -12.33
N SER A 191 -8.94 4.82 -13.55
CA SER A 191 -9.58 5.65 -14.58
C SER A 191 -10.98 5.16 -14.91
N GLY A 192 -11.97 6.09 -14.94
CA GLY A 192 -13.38 5.75 -15.17
C GLY A 192 -14.09 5.15 -13.95
N LEU A 193 -13.47 5.22 -12.77
CA LEU A 193 -14.06 4.85 -11.49
C LEU A 193 -14.10 6.04 -10.54
N ARG A 194 -15.15 6.10 -9.73
CA ARG A 194 -15.22 6.95 -8.54
C ARG A 194 -15.56 6.12 -7.31
N PHE A 195 -15.18 6.61 -6.15
CA PHE A 195 -15.35 5.90 -4.89
C PHE A 195 -16.24 6.71 -3.96
N GLU A 196 -17.34 6.10 -3.55
CA GLU A 196 -18.32 6.74 -2.65
C GLU A 196 -17.93 6.54 -1.18
N SER A 197 -18.30 7.53 -0.35
CA SER A 197 -18.17 7.42 1.11
C SER A 197 -18.97 6.23 1.63
N LEU A 198 -18.40 5.50 2.59
CA LEU A 198 -18.97 4.24 3.03
C LEU A 198 -20.27 4.41 3.82
N LEU A 199 -20.29 5.31 4.79
CA LEU A 199 -21.34 5.28 5.81
C LEU A 199 -22.78 5.38 5.28
N PRO A 200 -23.16 6.36 4.42
CA PRO A 200 -24.51 6.42 3.88
C PRO A 200 -24.82 5.24 2.96
N LEU A 201 -23.87 4.89 2.09
CA LEU A 201 -24.05 3.84 1.09
C LEU A 201 -24.23 2.46 1.73
N VAL A 202 -23.40 2.11 2.71
CA VAL A 202 -23.45 0.80 3.37
C VAL A 202 -24.80 0.59 4.07
N GLN A 203 -25.33 1.62 4.76
CA GLN A 203 -26.62 1.49 5.42
C GLN A 203 -27.76 1.31 4.41
N GLU A 204 -27.75 2.07 3.32
CA GLU A 204 -28.73 1.94 2.23
C GLU A 204 -28.71 0.52 1.63
N ASP A 205 -27.52 -0.01 1.35
CA ASP A 205 -27.36 -1.36 0.79
C ASP A 205 -27.78 -2.44 1.80
N VAL A 206 -27.48 -2.28 3.08
CA VAL A 206 -27.94 -3.19 4.16
C VAL A 206 -29.47 -3.23 4.20
N ASP A 207 -30.13 -2.07 4.15
CA ASP A 207 -31.59 -1.98 4.20
C ASP A 207 -32.23 -2.63 2.95
N LYS A 208 -31.65 -2.40 1.76
CA LYS A 208 -32.07 -3.05 0.51
C LYS A 208 -31.93 -4.58 0.57
N VAL A 209 -30.76 -5.06 1.03
CA VAL A 209 -30.47 -6.50 1.12
C VAL A 209 -31.36 -7.16 2.16
N ARG A 210 -31.58 -6.53 3.31
CA ARG A 210 -32.49 -7.04 4.35
C ARG A 210 -33.93 -7.14 3.84
N SER A 211 -34.40 -6.13 3.12
CA SER A 211 -35.76 -6.11 2.53
C SER A 211 -35.93 -7.17 1.44
N LYS A 212 -35.00 -7.20 0.48
CA LYS A 212 -35.09 -8.03 -0.73
C LYS A 212 -34.72 -9.48 -0.46
N GLU A 213 -33.57 -9.71 0.16
CA GLU A 213 -32.96 -11.02 0.31
C GLU A 213 -33.35 -11.74 1.61
N LYS A 214 -33.75 -10.96 2.63
CA LYS A 214 -34.15 -11.45 3.96
C LYS A 214 -33.11 -12.41 4.56
N PRO A 215 -31.83 -12.02 4.66
CA PRO A 215 -30.80 -12.86 5.24
C PRO A 215 -30.99 -12.99 6.76
N HIS A 216 -30.56 -14.12 7.32
CA HIS A 216 -30.54 -14.33 8.77
C HIS A 216 -29.36 -13.62 9.42
N ILE A 217 -28.23 -13.54 8.72
CA ILE A 217 -26.99 -12.88 9.14
C ILE A 217 -26.57 -11.90 8.04
N VAL A 218 -26.08 -10.72 8.45
CA VAL A 218 -25.47 -9.71 7.57
C VAL A 218 -24.05 -9.44 8.03
N ILE A 219 -23.12 -9.62 7.12
CA ILE A 219 -21.69 -9.31 7.30
C ILE A 219 -21.34 -8.15 6.38
N VAL A 220 -20.73 -7.11 6.90
CA VAL A 220 -20.15 -6.00 6.15
C VAL A 220 -18.63 -6.15 6.18
N VAL A 221 -18.00 -6.22 5.03
CA VAL A 221 -16.54 -6.25 4.87
C VAL A 221 -16.11 -4.96 4.20
N ALA A 222 -15.34 -4.13 4.88
CA ALA A 222 -14.94 -2.84 4.37
C ALA A 222 -13.42 -2.66 4.52
N HIS A 223 -12.73 -2.52 3.39
CA HIS A 223 -11.29 -2.26 3.41
C HIS A 223 -11.03 -0.80 3.80
N THR A 224 -11.08 -0.49 5.07
CA THR A 224 -10.92 0.85 5.65
C THR A 224 -10.29 0.76 7.03
N ALA A 225 -9.43 1.71 7.39
CA ALA A 225 -8.87 1.80 8.73
C ALA A 225 -9.96 2.10 9.77
N MET A 226 -9.73 1.69 11.01
CA MET A 226 -10.68 1.91 12.12
C MET A 226 -10.99 3.39 12.35
N GLY A 227 -9.97 4.27 12.31
CA GLY A 227 -10.16 5.70 12.50
C GLY A 227 -10.57 6.10 13.92
N LYS A 228 -11.16 7.30 14.05
CA LYS A 228 -11.63 7.87 15.32
C LYS A 228 -13.14 7.81 15.51
N GLY A 229 -13.90 7.52 14.44
CA GLY A 229 -15.35 7.55 14.45
C GLY A 229 -15.91 8.96 14.52
N ASP A 230 -15.27 9.89 13.83
CA ASP A 230 -15.62 11.31 13.73
C ASP A 230 -16.14 11.71 12.34
N GLY A 231 -16.23 10.74 11.41
CA GLY A 231 -16.71 10.93 10.05
C GLY A 231 -15.83 11.79 9.13
N LEU A 232 -14.66 12.26 9.64
CA LEU A 232 -13.88 13.29 8.96
C LEU A 232 -12.94 12.76 7.87
N LYS A 233 -12.60 11.46 7.89
CA LYS A 233 -11.60 10.89 6.99
C LYS A 233 -12.16 9.72 6.19
N LEU A 234 -12.27 9.88 4.89
CA LEU A 234 -12.74 8.84 3.97
C LEU A 234 -11.91 7.56 4.03
N GLU A 235 -10.61 7.67 4.28
CA GLU A 235 -9.70 6.54 4.43
C GLU A 235 -9.96 5.69 5.70
N LYS A 236 -10.65 6.26 6.72
CA LYS A 236 -10.69 5.75 8.10
C LYS A 236 -12.10 5.74 8.66
N GLN A 237 -13.00 4.97 8.04
CA GLN A 237 -14.43 4.94 8.39
C GLN A 237 -14.87 3.69 9.20
N GLY A 238 -13.94 2.80 9.62
CA GLY A 238 -14.29 1.55 10.29
C GLY A 238 -15.04 1.74 11.61
N LEU A 239 -14.60 2.66 12.46
CA LEU A 239 -15.28 2.96 13.71
C LEU A 239 -16.62 3.70 13.50
N ASP A 240 -16.75 4.48 12.43
CA ASP A 240 -18.01 5.11 12.03
C ASP A 240 -19.04 4.04 11.64
N LEU A 241 -18.65 3.05 10.85
CA LEU A 241 -19.50 1.91 10.49
C LEU A 241 -19.92 1.13 11.73
N PHE A 242 -19.00 0.79 12.63
CA PHE A 242 -19.30 0.06 13.85
C PHE A 242 -20.32 0.77 14.74
N LYS A 243 -20.19 2.09 14.90
CA LYS A 243 -21.07 2.88 15.78
C LYS A 243 -22.45 3.16 15.18
N SER A 244 -22.54 3.22 13.84
CA SER A 244 -23.73 3.80 13.19
C SER A 244 -24.57 2.80 12.41
N LEU A 245 -23.99 1.65 11.98
CA LEU A 245 -24.73 0.66 11.21
C LEU A 245 -25.80 -0.06 12.04
N ARG A 246 -26.94 -0.26 11.41
CA ARG A 246 -28.06 -1.04 11.95
C ARG A 246 -28.35 -2.24 11.07
N GLY A 247 -28.80 -3.33 11.68
CA GLY A 247 -29.12 -4.53 10.94
C GLY A 247 -27.89 -5.29 10.43
N VAL A 248 -26.72 -5.06 11.00
CA VAL A 248 -25.45 -5.74 10.70
C VAL A 248 -25.03 -6.54 11.91
N ASP A 249 -24.50 -7.74 11.69
CA ASP A 249 -24.06 -8.65 12.75
C ASP A 249 -22.53 -8.61 12.92
N VAL A 250 -21.81 -8.61 11.81
CA VAL A 250 -20.34 -8.61 11.79
C VAL A 250 -19.84 -7.53 10.84
N VAL A 251 -18.89 -6.73 11.29
CA VAL A 251 -18.09 -5.84 10.47
C VAL A 251 -16.67 -6.38 10.44
N VAL A 252 -16.07 -6.45 9.25
CA VAL A 252 -14.66 -6.78 9.06
C VAL A 252 -13.98 -5.60 8.41
N THR A 253 -12.86 -5.16 8.99
CA THR A 253 -12.04 -4.06 8.47
C THR A 253 -10.63 -4.54 8.14
N GLY A 254 -9.87 -3.69 7.47
CA GLY A 254 -8.46 -3.87 7.11
C GLY A 254 -7.81 -2.51 6.88
N HIS A 255 -6.71 -2.44 6.12
CA HIS A 255 -6.01 -1.23 5.71
C HIS A 255 -5.01 -0.66 6.72
N ASP A 256 -5.32 -0.51 8.00
CA ASP A 256 -4.39 -0.02 9.02
C ASP A 256 -3.58 -1.13 9.70
N HIS A 257 -3.74 -2.37 9.22
CA HIS A 257 -3.00 -3.54 9.69
C HIS A 257 -3.14 -3.80 11.21
N ALA A 258 -4.21 -3.31 11.79
CA ALA A 258 -4.46 -3.50 13.21
C ALA A 258 -4.91 -4.92 13.49
N ASN A 259 -4.63 -5.40 14.68
CA ASN A 259 -5.09 -6.70 15.17
C ASN A 259 -6.05 -6.42 16.34
N LYS A 260 -7.33 -6.16 16.00
CA LYS A 260 -8.30 -5.66 16.97
C LYS A 260 -9.65 -6.34 16.84
N VAL A 261 -10.31 -6.47 17.98
CA VAL A 261 -11.72 -6.85 18.05
C VAL A 261 -12.44 -5.88 18.97
N MET A 262 -13.66 -5.50 18.59
CA MET A 262 -14.58 -4.73 19.43
C MET A 262 -15.97 -5.35 19.32
N SER A 263 -16.72 -5.32 20.40
CA SER A 263 -18.07 -5.87 20.47
C SER A 263 -19.01 -4.86 21.12
N ALA A 264 -20.22 -4.79 20.62
CA ALA A 264 -21.36 -4.15 21.24
C ALA A 264 -22.55 -5.14 21.21
N ASP A 265 -23.66 -4.82 21.84
CA ASP A 265 -24.78 -5.75 22.11
C ASP A 265 -25.22 -6.62 20.92
N SER A 266 -25.18 -6.10 19.71
CA SER A 266 -25.67 -6.78 18.50
C SER A 266 -24.73 -6.80 17.32
N ILE A 267 -23.53 -6.24 17.46
CA ILE A 267 -22.56 -6.09 16.38
C ILE A 267 -21.14 -6.31 16.90
N VAL A 268 -20.31 -6.94 16.09
CA VAL A 268 -18.87 -7.06 16.35
C VAL A 268 -18.08 -6.48 15.19
N VAL A 269 -16.89 -5.96 15.47
CA VAL A 269 -15.93 -5.57 14.43
C VAL A 269 -14.61 -6.29 14.65
N LEU A 270 -14.02 -6.78 13.55
CA LEU A 270 -12.73 -7.44 13.47
C LEU A 270 -11.82 -6.66 12.53
N ASP A 271 -10.59 -6.37 12.95
CA ASP A 271 -9.51 -5.91 12.08
C ASP A 271 -8.44 -7.00 12.01
N CYS A 272 -8.23 -7.54 10.81
CA CYS A 272 -7.60 -8.86 10.62
C CYS A 272 -6.06 -8.85 10.68
N GLY A 273 -5.42 -7.74 11.04
CA GLY A 273 -3.96 -7.63 11.06
C GLY A 273 -3.38 -7.59 9.65
N ARG A 274 -2.25 -8.28 9.42
CA ARG A 274 -1.56 -8.26 8.11
C ARG A 274 -0.75 -9.52 7.82
N THR A 275 -0.40 -9.70 6.54
CA THR A 275 0.59 -10.67 6.05
C THR A 275 0.38 -12.10 6.55
N GLY A 276 -0.89 -12.50 6.76
CA GLY A 276 -1.25 -13.85 7.20
C GLY A 276 -0.89 -14.19 8.64
N GLN A 277 -0.56 -13.18 9.48
CA GLN A 277 -0.16 -13.39 10.89
C GLN A 277 -1.33 -13.57 11.83
N ASN A 278 -2.52 -13.17 11.41
CA ASN A 278 -3.73 -13.17 12.22
C ASN A 278 -4.93 -13.63 11.40
N ALA A 279 -5.98 -14.05 12.10
CA ALA A 279 -7.33 -14.19 11.59
C ALA A 279 -8.33 -13.76 12.64
N GLY A 280 -9.41 -13.12 12.21
CA GLY A 280 -10.58 -12.86 13.04
C GLY A 280 -11.51 -14.06 13.03
N VAL A 281 -12.09 -14.42 14.18
CA VAL A 281 -13.10 -15.48 14.27
C VAL A 281 -14.30 -14.93 15.02
N THR A 282 -15.49 -15.07 14.43
CA THR A 282 -16.76 -14.80 15.13
C THR A 282 -17.60 -16.05 15.14
N ASP A 283 -17.81 -16.65 16.30
CA ASP A 283 -18.77 -17.73 16.50
C ASP A 283 -20.17 -17.14 16.68
N ILE A 284 -21.12 -17.59 15.85
CA ILE A 284 -22.49 -17.09 15.81
C ILE A 284 -23.42 -18.23 16.20
N ARG A 285 -24.24 -18.04 17.24
CA ARG A 285 -25.31 -18.97 17.63
C ARG A 285 -26.64 -18.30 17.39
N LEU A 286 -27.50 -18.95 16.61
CA LEU A 286 -28.88 -18.53 16.37
C LEU A 286 -29.84 -19.54 17.02
N VAL A 287 -30.86 -19.05 17.71
CA VAL A 287 -31.98 -19.84 18.17
C VAL A 287 -33.22 -19.49 17.36
N VAL A 288 -33.83 -20.50 16.74
CA VAL A 288 -34.99 -20.33 15.87
C VAL A 288 -36.20 -20.95 16.52
N LYS A 289 -37.31 -20.20 16.57
CA LYS A 289 -38.64 -20.67 17.04
C LYS A 289 -39.71 -20.11 16.10
N GLY A 290 -40.64 -20.98 15.67
CA GLY A 290 -41.69 -20.60 14.72
C GLY A 290 -41.12 -20.07 13.39
N GLY A 291 -39.96 -20.61 12.94
CA GLY A 291 -39.30 -20.18 11.75
C GLY A 291 -38.61 -18.81 11.80
N LYS A 292 -38.53 -18.19 12.99
CA LYS A 292 -37.92 -16.87 13.22
C LYS A 292 -36.74 -16.97 14.17
N VAL A 293 -35.68 -16.21 13.90
CA VAL A 293 -34.56 -16.04 14.83
C VAL A 293 -35.05 -15.27 16.05
N VAL A 294 -35.08 -15.92 17.20
CA VAL A 294 -35.54 -15.33 18.49
C VAL A 294 -34.38 -14.95 19.38
N SER A 295 -33.18 -15.50 19.14
CA SER A 295 -31.97 -15.13 19.87
C SER A 295 -30.76 -15.23 18.97
N ARG A 296 -29.78 -14.36 19.18
CA ARG A 296 -28.50 -14.30 18.48
C ARG A 296 -27.40 -13.99 19.47
N THR A 297 -26.34 -14.77 19.45
CA THR A 297 -25.12 -14.53 20.23
C THR A 297 -23.93 -14.47 19.31
N LEU A 298 -23.07 -13.50 19.51
CA LEU A 298 -21.83 -13.29 18.75
C LEU A 298 -20.66 -13.36 19.74
N ASP A 299 -19.71 -14.25 19.49
CA ASP A 299 -18.45 -14.35 20.24
C ASP A 299 -17.28 -14.16 19.28
N ALA A 300 -16.61 -13.01 19.40
CA ALA A 300 -15.59 -12.58 18.46
C ALA A 300 -14.21 -12.51 19.11
N ARG A 301 -13.19 -12.99 18.40
CA ARG A 301 -11.80 -12.96 18.84
C ARG A 301 -10.84 -12.80 17.67
N MET A 302 -9.67 -12.25 17.96
CA MET A 302 -8.52 -12.30 17.07
C MET A 302 -7.62 -13.47 17.49
N THR A 303 -7.09 -14.19 16.51
CA THR A 303 -6.18 -15.32 16.71
C THR A 303 -4.88 -15.07 15.98
N SER A 304 -3.75 -15.17 16.69
CA SER A 304 -2.42 -15.17 16.07
C SER A 304 -2.15 -16.53 15.44
N ILE A 305 -1.64 -16.50 14.22
CA ILE A 305 -1.35 -17.69 13.43
C ILE A 305 0.15 -17.94 13.46
N LYS A 306 0.54 -19.16 13.80
CA LYS A 306 1.93 -19.58 13.81
C LYS A 306 2.38 -19.88 12.39
N SER A 307 3.47 -19.25 11.97
CA SER A 307 3.98 -19.38 10.61
C SER A 307 4.52 -20.77 10.26
N GLU A 308 4.92 -21.53 11.28
CA GLU A 308 5.41 -22.90 11.17
C GLU A 308 4.31 -23.96 11.03
N GLU A 309 3.08 -23.62 11.42
CA GLU A 309 1.91 -24.47 11.29
C GLU A 309 1.16 -24.10 10.00
N TYR A 310 1.51 -24.72 8.88
CA TYR A 310 0.93 -24.40 7.57
C TYR A 310 0.40 -25.64 6.84
N ASP A 311 -0.44 -25.40 5.85
CA ASP A 311 -1.06 -26.43 5.00
C ASP A 311 -0.02 -27.02 4.02
N THR A 312 0.54 -28.18 4.36
CA THR A 312 1.53 -28.87 3.55
C THR A 312 0.96 -29.41 2.24
N ALA A 313 -0.32 -29.75 2.20
CA ALA A 313 -0.99 -30.17 0.96
C ALA A 313 -1.14 -29.00 -0.01
N MET A 314 -1.45 -27.81 0.51
CA MET A 314 -1.46 -26.57 -0.27
C MET A 314 -0.06 -26.22 -0.77
N GLU A 315 0.97 -26.37 0.07
CA GLU A 315 2.37 -26.16 -0.34
C GLU A 315 2.75 -27.04 -1.53
N GLU A 316 2.44 -28.34 -1.47
CA GLU A 316 2.74 -29.26 -2.56
C GLU A 316 1.94 -28.93 -3.82
N ALA A 317 0.64 -28.61 -3.68
CA ALA A 317 -0.22 -28.26 -4.82
C ALA A 317 0.28 -27.01 -5.59
N PHE A 318 0.93 -26.07 -4.89
CA PHE A 318 1.43 -24.81 -5.47
C PHE A 318 2.94 -24.71 -5.53
N LYS A 319 3.65 -25.85 -5.38
CA LYS A 319 5.12 -25.90 -5.41
C LYS A 319 5.70 -25.32 -6.70
N ALA A 320 5.12 -25.67 -7.84
CA ALA A 320 5.58 -25.17 -9.14
C ALA A 320 5.44 -23.64 -9.27
N ASP A 321 4.40 -23.06 -8.67
CA ASP A 321 4.21 -21.61 -8.62
C ASP A 321 5.23 -20.95 -7.70
N TYR A 322 5.51 -21.55 -6.54
CA TYR A 322 6.56 -21.10 -5.64
C TYR A 322 7.93 -21.10 -6.34
N ASP A 323 8.29 -22.19 -7.01
CA ASP A 323 9.58 -22.31 -7.69
C ASP A 323 9.76 -21.25 -8.79
N LYS A 324 8.71 -20.96 -9.57
CA LYS A 324 8.72 -19.88 -10.57
C LYS A 324 8.93 -18.50 -9.93
N VAL A 325 8.15 -18.18 -8.89
CA VAL A 325 8.26 -16.91 -8.18
C VAL A 325 9.65 -16.76 -7.56
N ARG A 326 10.13 -17.79 -6.86
CA ARG A 326 11.46 -17.78 -6.24
C ARG A 326 12.56 -17.58 -7.27
N SER A 327 12.50 -18.29 -8.40
CA SER A 327 13.47 -18.13 -9.50
C SER A 327 13.51 -16.68 -10.02
N PHE A 328 12.36 -16.04 -10.15
CA PHE A 328 12.29 -14.61 -10.52
C PHE A 328 12.89 -13.71 -9.43
N ILE A 329 12.52 -13.91 -8.17
CA ILE A 329 12.95 -13.08 -7.04
C ILE A 329 14.46 -13.16 -6.82
N THR A 330 15.04 -14.36 -6.95
CA THR A 330 16.50 -14.58 -6.80
C THR A 330 17.27 -14.36 -8.09
N GLY A 331 16.56 -14.16 -9.22
CA GLY A 331 17.15 -13.93 -10.53
C GLY A 331 17.73 -12.54 -10.70
N THR A 332 18.77 -12.42 -11.54
CA THR A 332 19.42 -11.16 -11.88
C THR A 332 18.51 -10.30 -12.75
N VAL A 333 18.33 -9.03 -12.37
CA VAL A 333 17.54 -8.04 -13.10
C VAL A 333 18.41 -7.01 -13.80
N GLY A 334 19.66 -6.84 -13.37
CA GLY A 334 20.62 -5.90 -13.97
C GLY A 334 21.93 -5.87 -13.21
N GLU A 335 22.74 -4.84 -13.46
CA GLU A 335 24.07 -4.65 -12.89
C GLU A 335 24.28 -3.20 -12.44
N ILE A 336 25.06 -3.01 -11.38
CA ILE A 336 25.60 -1.70 -10.98
C ILE A 336 27.07 -1.68 -11.38
N LYS A 337 27.44 -0.82 -12.34
CA LYS A 337 28.80 -0.78 -12.90
C LYS A 337 29.85 -0.33 -11.89
N LYS A 338 29.49 0.60 -10.99
CA LYS A 338 30.36 1.13 -9.95
C LYS A 338 29.56 1.24 -8.66
N GLY A 339 30.13 0.81 -7.56
CA GLY A 339 29.47 0.89 -6.25
C GLY A 339 29.04 2.32 -5.91
N LEU A 340 27.86 2.45 -5.31
CA LEU A 340 27.26 3.71 -4.90
C LEU A 340 27.43 3.89 -3.39
N VAL A 341 27.89 5.07 -2.96
CA VAL A 341 28.11 5.40 -1.56
C VAL A 341 27.18 6.54 -1.18
N SER A 342 26.30 6.31 -0.21
CA SER A 342 25.34 7.34 0.22
C SER A 342 25.97 8.41 1.08
N ARG A 343 27.00 8.08 1.89
CA ARG A 343 27.67 9.01 2.83
C ARG A 343 28.19 10.28 2.15
N GLU A 344 28.60 10.22 0.89
CA GLU A 344 29.11 11.37 0.13
C GLU A 344 28.08 12.51 -0.02
N PHE A 345 26.81 12.17 -0.04
CA PHE A 345 25.71 13.13 -0.15
C PHE A 345 25.77 14.27 0.88
N TYR A 346 26.29 14.02 2.08
CA TYR A 346 26.32 15.05 3.13
C TYR A 346 27.20 16.24 2.80
N TYR A 347 28.25 16.07 2.00
CA TYR A 347 29.24 17.09 1.75
C TYR A 347 29.49 17.41 0.26
N LYS A 348 28.90 16.64 -0.64
CA LYS A 348 28.99 16.89 -2.10
C LYS A 348 27.83 16.23 -2.86
N GLN A 349 27.65 16.64 -4.11
CA GLN A 349 26.84 15.88 -5.04
C GLN A 349 27.42 14.48 -5.20
N SER A 350 26.58 13.43 -5.03
CA SER A 350 27.04 12.04 -5.03
C SER A 350 26.39 11.21 -6.14
N ASP A 351 27.12 10.19 -6.61
CA ASP A 351 26.60 9.24 -7.61
C ASP A 351 25.30 8.58 -7.17
N TYR A 352 25.14 8.29 -5.85
CA TYR A 352 23.92 7.72 -5.31
C TYR A 352 22.72 8.67 -5.44
N MET A 353 22.89 9.96 -5.10
CA MET A 353 21.80 10.94 -5.23
C MET A 353 21.50 11.25 -6.70
N ASN A 354 22.52 11.38 -7.53
CA ASN A 354 22.34 11.56 -8.97
C ASN A 354 21.51 10.42 -9.56
N PHE A 355 21.78 9.19 -9.14
CA PHE A 355 21.00 8.03 -9.56
C PHE A 355 19.53 8.12 -9.10
N LEU A 356 19.25 8.47 -7.83
CA LEU A 356 17.87 8.62 -7.35
C LEU A 356 17.10 9.70 -8.12
N HIS A 357 17.74 10.83 -8.37
CA HIS A 357 17.16 11.91 -9.16
C HIS A 357 16.92 11.50 -10.62
N ALA A 358 17.91 10.88 -11.26
CA ALA A 358 17.77 10.41 -12.63
C ALA A 358 16.68 9.35 -12.78
N LEU A 359 16.51 8.49 -11.76
CA LEU A 359 15.44 7.50 -11.71
C LEU A 359 14.05 8.19 -11.71
N ALA A 360 13.87 9.23 -10.90
CA ALA A 360 12.63 10.01 -10.85
C ALA A 360 12.35 10.73 -12.18
N ILE A 361 13.36 11.42 -12.75
CA ILE A 361 13.27 12.13 -14.03
C ILE A 361 12.98 11.16 -15.20
N SER A 362 13.55 9.95 -15.16
CA SER A 362 13.31 8.94 -16.21
C SER A 362 11.92 8.33 -16.21
N ALA A 363 11.22 8.39 -15.07
CA ALA A 363 9.91 7.77 -14.88
C ALA A 363 8.76 8.64 -15.39
N TYR A 364 8.92 9.95 -15.34
CA TYR A 364 7.95 10.91 -15.86
C TYR A 364 8.69 12.20 -16.25
N PRO A 365 8.33 12.85 -17.38
CA PRO A 365 8.94 14.11 -17.80
C PRO A 365 8.73 15.19 -16.73
N VAL A 366 9.80 15.62 -16.08
CA VAL A 366 9.80 16.66 -15.06
C VAL A 366 10.97 17.61 -15.26
N ASP A 367 10.79 18.85 -14.84
CA ASP A 367 11.85 19.86 -14.89
C ASP A 367 12.87 19.66 -13.76
N ILE A 368 12.37 19.27 -12.56
CA ILE A 368 13.18 19.21 -11.32
C ILE A 368 12.83 17.95 -10.54
N SER A 369 13.82 17.37 -9.87
CA SER A 369 13.63 16.31 -8.88
C SER A 369 14.13 16.77 -7.51
N LEU A 370 13.31 16.57 -6.48
CA LEU A 370 13.61 16.87 -5.09
C LEU A 370 13.61 15.56 -4.28
N SER A 371 14.73 15.20 -3.67
CA SER A 371 14.87 13.92 -2.96
C SER A 371 15.89 13.98 -1.85
N ALA A 372 15.60 13.27 -0.75
CA ALA A 372 16.54 13.02 0.33
C ALA A 372 17.33 11.73 0.10
N THR A 373 18.46 11.60 0.81
CA THR A 373 19.14 10.31 0.88
C THR A 373 18.29 9.30 1.64
N LEU A 374 18.18 8.11 1.08
CA LEU A 374 17.38 7.02 1.66
C LEU A 374 18.26 6.02 2.43
N LEU A 375 19.56 6.00 2.12
CA LEU A 375 20.57 5.26 2.85
C LEU A 375 21.40 6.26 3.64
N ILE A 376 21.37 6.17 4.97
CA ILE A 376 22.03 7.13 5.86
C ILE A 376 23.55 7.02 5.79
N ASP A 377 24.06 5.81 5.91
CA ASP A 377 25.48 5.44 5.80
C ASP A 377 25.57 4.09 5.08
N GLY A 378 25.03 4.04 3.88
CA GLY A 378 24.91 2.81 3.10
C GLY A 378 25.88 2.75 1.93
N LYS A 379 26.15 1.52 1.51
CA LYS A 379 26.88 1.21 0.29
C LYS A 379 26.04 0.25 -0.54
N VAL A 380 25.88 0.55 -1.81
CA VAL A 380 25.35 -0.39 -2.78
C VAL A 380 26.54 -0.90 -3.57
N PRO A 381 26.93 -2.17 -3.45
CA PRO A 381 28.12 -2.70 -4.12
C PRO A 381 27.94 -2.71 -5.65
N ALA A 382 29.06 -2.64 -6.38
CA ALA A 382 29.06 -2.95 -7.79
C ALA A 382 28.79 -4.45 -8.02
N GLY A 383 28.25 -4.79 -9.18
CA GLY A 383 27.98 -6.17 -9.60
C GLY A 383 26.53 -6.43 -9.91
N GLU A 384 26.18 -7.70 -9.98
CA GLU A 384 24.82 -8.14 -10.30
C GLU A 384 23.80 -7.73 -9.23
N VAL A 385 22.62 -7.31 -9.71
CA VAL A 385 21.47 -6.97 -8.87
C VAL A 385 20.36 -7.97 -9.15
N ARG A 386 19.95 -8.73 -8.13
CA ARG A 386 18.78 -9.60 -8.20
C ARG A 386 17.52 -8.80 -7.87
N TYR A 387 16.36 -9.30 -8.27
CA TYR A 387 15.10 -8.60 -7.94
C TYR A 387 14.97 -8.33 -6.43
N GLN A 388 15.29 -9.30 -5.58
CA GLN A 388 15.25 -9.14 -4.11
C GLN A 388 16.21 -8.05 -3.59
N ASP A 389 17.27 -7.72 -4.32
CA ASP A 389 18.28 -6.74 -3.92
C ASP A 389 17.85 -5.29 -4.24
N ILE A 390 16.80 -5.10 -5.04
CA ILE A 390 16.21 -3.78 -5.32
C ILE A 390 15.92 -3.02 -4.02
N ARG A 391 15.48 -3.72 -2.97
CA ARG A 391 15.20 -3.12 -1.64
C ARG A 391 16.47 -2.60 -0.95
N LYS A 392 17.65 -3.09 -1.30
CA LYS A 392 18.93 -2.59 -0.78
C LYS A 392 19.33 -1.27 -1.45
N VAL A 393 18.89 -1.07 -2.69
CA VAL A 393 19.12 0.17 -3.44
C VAL A 393 18.09 1.23 -3.05
N TYR A 394 16.82 0.82 -2.90
CA TYR A 394 15.71 1.69 -2.54
C TYR A 394 14.88 1.05 -1.40
N PRO A 395 15.15 1.34 -0.12
CA PRO A 395 14.60 0.60 1.02
C PRO A 395 13.14 0.93 1.36
N TYR A 396 12.61 2.07 0.91
CA TYR A 396 11.27 2.55 1.28
C TYR A 396 10.20 2.25 0.20
N GLU A 397 8.94 2.23 0.61
CA GLU A 397 7.76 2.02 -0.25
C GLU A 397 7.18 3.36 -0.71
N ASN A 398 8.04 4.28 -1.15
CA ASN A 398 7.60 5.55 -1.68
C ASN A 398 7.15 5.41 -3.14
N LYS A 399 6.06 6.11 -3.47
CA LYS A 399 5.63 6.32 -4.86
C LYS A 399 6.13 7.66 -5.38
N LEU A 400 6.28 7.76 -6.69
CA LEU A 400 6.57 9.02 -7.37
C LEU A 400 5.31 9.92 -7.34
N VAL A 401 5.49 11.17 -6.99
CA VAL A 401 4.48 12.22 -7.09
C VAL A 401 5.09 13.39 -7.85
N VAL A 402 4.37 13.95 -8.81
CA VAL A 402 4.78 15.15 -9.52
C VAL A 402 3.78 16.27 -9.23
N LEU A 403 4.27 17.43 -8.85
CA LEU A 403 3.46 18.60 -8.60
C LEU A 403 4.06 19.85 -9.27
N ARG A 404 3.26 20.90 -9.41
CA ARG A 404 3.72 22.21 -9.90
C ARG A 404 4.17 23.07 -8.74
N LEU A 405 5.39 23.62 -8.85
CA LEU A 405 5.93 24.60 -7.92
C LEU A 405 6.50 25.79 -8.71
N THR A 406 6.30 26.98 -8.21
CA THR A 406 7.01 28.16 -8.74
C THR A 406 8.49 28.10 -8.39
N GLY A 407 9.35 28.79 -9.14
CA GLY A 407 10.77 28.88 -8.81
C GLY A 407 11.03 29.44 -7.41
N ALA A 408 10.19 30.40 -6.96
CA ALA A 408 10.25 30.95 -5.61
C ALA A 408 9.90 29.89 -4.54
N GLU A 409 8.91 29.03 -4.79
CA GLU A 409 8.56 27.92 -3.90
C GLU A 409 9.68 26.87 -3.83
N ILE A 410 10.32 26.55 -4.97
CA ILE A 410 11.49 25.64 -5.02
C ILE A 410 12.66 26.20 -4.23
N LEU A 411 12.95 27.50 -4.36
CA LEU A 411 14.00 28.16 -3.59
C LEU A 411 13.73 28.07 -2.08
N LYS A 412 12.52 28.39 -1.65
CA LYS A 412 12.12 28.28 -0.22
C LYS A 412 12.19 26.84 0.29
N TYR A 413 11.80 25.87 -0.54
CA TYR A 413 11.91 24.45 -0.22
C TYR A 413 13.36 24.05 0.06
N LEU A 414 14.29 24.42 -0.83
CA LEU A 414 15.72 24.11 -0.68
C LEU A 414 16.32 24.85 0.51
N GLU A 415 16.00 26.13 0.73
CA GLU A 415 16.41 26.87 1.91
C GLU A 415 16.02 26.14 3.21
N ALA A 416 14.78 25.68 3.31
CA ALA A 416 14.30 24.93 4.48
C ALA A 416 14.98 23.56 4.63
N SER A 417 15.23 22.87 3.51
CA SER A 417 15.98 21.63 3.51
C SER A 417 17.38 21.81 4.07
N TYR A 418 18.16 22.74 3.50
CA TYR A 418 19.53 23.00 3.94
C TYR A 418 19.59 23.62 5.34
N ASP A 419 18.57 24.37 5.77
CA ASP A 419 18.50 24.80 7.18
C ASP A 419 18.32 23.63 8.16
N ALA A 420 17.62 22.58 7.77
CA ALA A 420 17.55 21.37 8.59
C ALA A 420 18.89 20.62 8.69
N TRP A 421 19.76 20.81 7.73
CA TRP A 421 20.99 20.07 7.49
C TRP A 421 22.23 20.74 8.10
N ILE A 422 22.43 22.06 7.85
CA ILE A 422 23.68 22.79 8.15
C ILE A 422 23.48 23.95 9.10
N ASN A 423 24.54 24.24 9.86
CA ASN A 423 24.68 25.46 10.63
C ASN A 423 25.17 26.62 9.76
N THR A 424 25.03 27.85 10.26
CA THR A 424 25.71 29.01 9.68
C THR A 424 27.10 29.10 10.28
N VAL A 425 28.14 29.01 9.43
CA VAL A 425 29.56 29.05 9.83
C VAL A 425 30.30 30.02 8.93
N THR A 426 30.71 31.17 9.45
CA THR A 426 31.32 32.25 8.68
C THR A 426 32.77 32.00 8.32
N GLU A 427 33.46 31.24 9.16
CA GLU A 427 34.86 30.86 8.97
C GLU A 427 35.18 29.55 9.68
N PRO A 428 36.11 28.73 9.20
CA PRO A 428 36.51 27.51 9.88
C PRO A 428 37.25 27.84 11.17
N TYR A 429 36.77 27.32 12.29
CA TYR A 429 37.46 27.40 13.59
C TYR A 429 37.39 26.04 14.28
N GLU A 430 38.26 25.84 15.25
CA GLU A 430 38.31 24.60 16.01
C GLU A 430 36.97 24.33 16.69
N ASN A 431 36.42 23.11 16.48
CA ASN A 431 35.10 22.69 16.96
C ASN A 431 33.86 23.33 16.29
N ALA A 432 34.02 24.06 15.18
CA ALA A 432 32.88 24.51 14.39
C ALA A 432 32.31 23.35 13.58
N HIS A 433 31.09 22.93 13.89
CA HIS A 433 30.36 21.93 13.10
C HIS A 433 29.51 22.63 12.05
N VAL A 434 29.78 22.35 10.78
CA VAL A 434 28.94 22.82 9.66
C VAL A 434 27.69 21.98 9.58
N LEU A 435 27.80 20.67 9.76
CA LEU A 435 26.63 19.78 9.83
C LEU A 435 25.93 19.97 11.19
N LYS A 436 24.60 20.02 11.21
CA LYS A 436 23.82 20.06 12.45
C LYS A 436 23.87 18.71 13.17
N ILE A 437 24.91 18.51 13.98
CA ILE A 437 25.13 17.32 14.81
C ILE A 437 25.07 17.69 16.30
N LYS A 438 24.79 16.66 17.12
CA LYS A 438 24.76 16.79 18.58
C LYS A 438 25.27 15.53 19.27
N GLN A 439 25.84 15.66 20.44
CA GLN A 439 26.12 14.51 21.28
C GLN A 439 24.85 14.06 22.02
N SER A 440 24.59 12.78 22.03
CA SER A 440 23.51 12.18 22.81
C SER A 440 23.90 10.78 23.28
N LYS A 441 23.31 10.36 24.41
CA LYS A 441 23.51 9.01 24.93
C LYS A 441 22.91 8.00 23.94
N ASP A 442 23.69 7.01 23.58
CA ASP A 442 23.21 5.87 22.83
C ASP A 442 22.60 4.87 23.82
N TYR A 443 21.29 4.62 23.69
CA TYR A 443 20.56 3.76 24.63
C TYR A 443 20.98 2.27 24.54
N SER A 444 21.54 1.84 23.41
CA SER A 444 21.97 0.46 23.22
C SER A 444 23.33 0.18 23.85
N THR A 445 24.23 1.17 23.81
CA THR A 445 25.60 1.04 24.32
C THR A 445 25.85 1.77 25.65
N GLY A 446 24.93 2.69 26.03
CA GLY A 446 25.07 3.56 27.19
C GLY A 446 26.12 4.67 27.04
N LYS A 447 26.82 4.74 25.91
CA LYS A 447 27.90 5.70 25.65
C LYS A 447 27.38 6.98 24.96
N MET A 448 28.12 8.08 25.13
CA MET A 448 27.89 9.29 24.34
C MET A 448 28.33 9.06 22.89
N ALA A 449 27.49 9.44 21.96
CA ALA A 449 27.76 9.34 20.51
C ALA A 449 27.27 10.58 19.79
N TRP A 450 27.95 10.95 18.71
CA TRP A 450 27.49 11.98 17.80
C TRP A 450 26.28 11.48 17.01
N LYS A 451 25.26 12.31 16.86
CA LYS A 451 24.05 12.03 16.07
C LYS A 451 23.64 13.26 15.29
N LEU A 452 23.00 13.07 14.15
CA LEU A 452 22.37 14.17 13.43
C LEU A 452 21.29 14.81 14.30
N ALA A 453 21.20 16.13 14.25
CA ALA A 453 20.16 16.88 14.99
C ALA A 453 18.75 16.60 14.46
N LYS A 454 18.63 16.36 13.14
CA LYS A 454 17.39 15.99 12.45
C LYS A 454 17.62 14.75 11.58
N SER A 455 16.54 14.06 11.20
CA SER A 455 16.60 12.91 10.31
C SER A 455 17.08 13.32 8.91
N PRO A 456 18.04 12.59 8.31
CA PRO A 456 18.49 12.86 6.94
C PRO A 456 17.40 12.59 5.88
N ALA A 457 16.32 11.91 6.23
CA ALA A 457 15.14 11.82 5.38
C ALA A 457 14.50 13.18 5.05
N ASN A 458 14.94 14.26 5.71
CA ASN A 458 14.52 15.64 5.47
C ASN A 458 15.60 16.50 4.83
N PHE A 459 16.70 15.92 4.37
CA PHE A 459 17.81 16.61 3.73
C PHE A 459 17.69 16.41 2.20
N ASP A 460 16.73 17.11 1.60
CA ASP A 460 16.53 17.01 0.16
C ASP A 460 17.55 17.87 -0.59
N SER A 461 18.14 17.31 -1.63
CA SER A 461 18.83 18.02 -2.70
C SER A 461 17.93 18.10 -3.94
N ALA A 462 18.34 18.89 -4.91
CA ALA A 462 17.65 19.03 -6.18
C ALA A 462 18.51 18.53 -7.36
N ALA A 463 17.82 18.06 -8.40
CA ALA A 463 18.39 17.86 -9.73
C ALA A 463 17.50 18.55 -10.78
N GLY A 464 18.05 18.78 -11.98
CA GLY A 464 17.42 19.57 -13.04
C GLY A 464 17.81 21.05 -12.98
N ILE A 465 18.53 21.48 -11.96
CA ILE A 465 19.02 22.85 -11.77
C ILE A 465 20.48 22.90 -11.33
N ASN A 466 21.14 24.04 -11.57
CA ASN A 466 22.47 24.36 -11.05
C ASN A 466 22.35 25.33 -9.87
N TYR A 467 23.00 25.03 -8.74
CA TYR A 467 22.90 25.90 -7.57
C TYR A 467 24.10 25.76 -6.62
N THR A 468 24.24 26.73 -5.74
CA THR A 468 25.21 26.70 -4.64
C THR A 468 24.52 26.87 -3.31
N VAL A 469 25.15 26.34 -2.26
CA VAL A 469 24.70 26.47 -0.87
C VAL A 469 25.80 27.11 -0.04
N ASP A 470 25.59 28.37 0.33
CA ASP A 470 26.57 29.14 1.09
C ASP A 470 26.36 28.94 2.61
N VAL A 471 27.26 28.19 3.24
CA VAL A 471 27.21 27.88 4.67
C VAL A 471 27.46 29.10 5.55
N THR A 472 27.97 30.20 5.00
CA THR A 472 28.20 31.45 5.76
C THR A 472 26.92 32.28 5.90
N LYS A 473 25.89 31.98 5.14
CA LYS A 473 24.64 32.74 5.11
C LYS A 473 23.57 32.13 6.01
N PRO A 474 22.70 32.95 6.59
CA PRO A 474 21.57 32.48 7.37
C PRO A 474 20.49 31.84 6.46
N TYR A 475 19.52 31.18 7.09
CA TYR A 475 18.28 30.71 6.44
C TYR A 475 17.64 31.83 5.61
N GLY A 476 17.20 31.47 4.41
CA GLY A 476 16.56 32.39 3.46
C GLY A 476 17.52 33.12 2.52
N SER A 477 18.84 32.90 2.65
CA SER A 477 19.86 33.57 1.84
C SER A 477 21.05 32.69 1.48
N ARG A 478 20.97 31.37 1.75
CA ARG A 478 22.09 30.43 1.54
C ARG A 478 22.05 29.70 0.21
N VAL A 479 20.87 29.55 -0.42
CA VAL A 479 20.72 28.87 -1.70
C VAL A 479 20.67 29.86 -2.84
N VAL A 480 21.55 29.69 -3.82
CA VAL A 480 21.55 30.50 -5.06
C VAL A 480 21.40 29.55 -6.25
N ILE A 481 20.24 29.58 -6.90
CA ILE A 481 19.97 28.84 -8.15
C ILE A 481 20.40 29.72 -9.31
N THR A 482 21.30 29.22 -10.16
CA THR A 482 21.89 29.98 -11.28
C THR A 482 21.09 29.78 -12.57
N ASP A 483 20.81 28.55 -12.91
CA ASP A 483 20.14 28.15 -14.17
C ASP A 483 19.56 26.74 -14.06
N MET A 484 18.84 26.32 -15.11
CA MET A 484 18.42 24.92 -15.29
C MET A 484 19.64 24.07 -15.71
N ALA A 485 19.54 22.76 -15.54
CA ALA A 485 20.61 21.83 -15.94
C ALA A 485 20.99 21.91 -17.43
N ASP A 486 20.04 22.25 -18.28
CA ASP A 486 20.24 22.43 -19.74
C ASP A 486 20.80 23.80 -20.12
N GLY A 487 21.09 24.67 -19.13
CA GLY A 487 21.58 26.02 -19.31
C GLY A 487 20.50 27.06 -19.59
N SER A 488 19.23 26.71 -19.63
CA SER A 488 18.15 27.68 -19.74
C SER A 488 17.98 28.46 -18.41
N LYS A 489 17.39 29.65 -18.51
CA LYS A 489 17.22 30.53 -17.36
C LYS A 489 16.25 29.94 -16.33
N PHE A 490 16.62 29.93 -15.06
CA PHE A 490 15.71 29.67 -13.94
C PHE A 490 15.01 30.98 -13.54
N GLU A 491 13.69 30.95 -13.43
CA GLU A 491 12.86 32.12 -13.16
C GLU A 491 11.98 31.88 -11.93
N LEU A 492 11.98 32.83 -10.97
CA LEU A 492 11.25 32.66 -9.71
C LEU A 492 9.73 32.60 -9.86
N ASP A 493 9.19 33.33 -10.85
CA ASP A 493 7.74 33.40 -11.08
C ASP A 493 7.21 32.30 -12.03
N LYS A 494 8.10 31.54 -12.65
CA LYS A 494 7.74 30.43 -13.55
C LYS A 494 7.35 29.21 -12.76
N GLU A 495 6.31 28.48 -13.20
CA GLU A 495 5.98 27.15 -12.69
C GLU A 495 6.85 26.07 -13.34
N TYR A 496 7.32 25.15 -12.51
CA TYR A 496 8.08 23.97 -12.89
C TYR A 496 7.39 22.72 -12.35
N THR A 497 7.50 21.62 -13.08
CA THR A 497 7.12 20.29 -12.60
C THR A 497 8.21 19.72 -11.72
N ALA A 498 7.87 19.36 -10.49
CA ALA A 498 8.81 18.82 -9.51
C ALA A 498 8.42 17.39 -9.10
N ALA A 499 9.36 16.45 -9.30
CA ALA A 499 9.22 15.08 -8.80
C ALA A 499 9.60 15.03 -7.32
N ILE A 500 8.71 14.47 -6.51
CA ILE A 500 8.89 14.21 -5.08
C ILE A 500 8.44 12.79 -4.74
N THR A 501 8.56 12.41 -3.47
CA THR A 501 8.02 11.13 -2.96
C THR A 501 6.66 11.32 -2.30
N THR A 502 5.88 10.22 -2.16
CA THR A 502 4.65 10.22 -1.35
C THR A 502 4.91 10.68 0.09
N TYR A 503 6.06 10.37 0.67
CA TYR A 503 6.45 10.87 1.99
C TYR A 503 6.39 12.41 2.06
N ARG A 504 6.85 13.11 1.00
CA ARG A 504 6.79 14.56 0.92
C ARG A 504 5.39 15.09 0.66
N SER A 505 4.66 14.44 -0.25
CA SER A 505 3.34 14.93 -0.65
C SER A 505 2.32 14.94 0.50
N VAL A 506 2.52 14.11 1.53
CA VAL A 506 1.69 14.13 2.75
C VAL A 506 2.20 15.11 3.82
N GLY A 507 3.08 16.04 3.45
CA GLY A 507 3.58 17.10 4.35
C GLY A 507 4.72 16.67 5.28
N SER A 508 5.22 15.44 5.19
CA SER A 508 6.28 14.95 6.06
C SER A 508 7.57 15.77 5.90
N GLY A 509 8.20 16.09 7.04
CA GLY A 509 9.40 16.91 7.10
C GLY A 509 9.17 18.42 6.95
N GLY A 510 7.95 18.86 6.63
CA GLY A 510 7.56 20.28 6.61
C GLY A 510 8.12 21.12 5.47
N LEU A 511 8.80 20.51 4.46
CA LEU A 511 9.45 21.26 3.38
C LEU A 511 8.45 21.92 2.43
N LEU A 512 7.35 21.24 2.07
CA LEU A 512 6.28 21.84 1.26
C LEU A 512 5.59 22.98 2.01
N LYS A 513 5.40 22.85 3.33
CA LYS A 513 4.86 23.93 4.14
C LYS A 513 5.80 25.15 4.15
N ALA A 514 7.10 24.93 4.27
CA ALA A 514 8.11 26.00 4.18
C ALA A 514 8.12 26.67 2.80
N ALA A 515 7.81 25.92 1.74
CA ALA A 515 7.64 26.46 0.39
C ALA A 515 6.38 27.32 0.22
N GLY A 516 5.40 27.23 1.13
CA GLY A 516 4.16 28.01 1.09
C GLY A 516 2.89 27.17 0.87
N LEU A 517 3.01 25.82 0.77
CA LEU A 517 1.87 24.92 0.69
C LEU A 517 1.46 24.50 2.12
N GLU A 518 0.63 25.32 2.77
CA GLU A 518 0.40 25.23 4.21
C GLU A 518 -0.42 24.02 4.66
N ASP A 519 -1.27 23.49 3.79
CA ASP A 519 -2.16 22.36 4.08
C ASP A 519 -2.18 21.29 2.97
N MET A 520 -2.81 20.17 3.26
CA MET A 520 -2.90 19.05 2.33
C MET A 520 -3.69 19.39 1.05
N LYS A 521 -4.65 20.30 1.14
CA LYS A 521 -5.46 20.70 -0.01
C LYS A 521 -4.62 21.50 -1.00
N SER A 522 -3.79 22.42 -0.51
CA SER A 522 -2.88 23.20 -1.36
C SER A 522 -1.84 22.33 -2.06
N VAL A 523 -1.39 21.24 -1.42
CA VAL A 523 -0.52 20.24 -2.06
C VAL A 523 -1.28 19.46 -3.12
N GLU A 524 -2.48 18.96 -2.78
CA GLU A 524 -3.31 18.16 -3.68
C GLU A 524 -3.69 18.91 -4.97
N ASP A 525 -4.04 20.18 -4.86
CA ASP A 525 -4.40 21.06 -5.99
C ASP A 525 -3.21 21.27 -6.97
N ARG A 526 -1.98 20.99 -6.55
CA ARG A 526 -0.76 21.13 -7.36
C ARG A 526 -0.27 19.82 -7.98
N ILE A 527 -0.78 18.66 -7.54
CA ILE A 527 -0.35 17.37 -8.06
C ILE A 527 -0.86 17.17 -9.48
N VAL A 528 0.05 16.85 -10.39
CA VAL A 528 -0.24 16.59 -11.82
C VAL A 528 -0.08 15.13 -12.20
N TYR A 529 0.66 14.36 -11.39
CA TYR A 529 0.87 12.93 -11.64
C TYR A 529 1.16 12.18 -10.34
N ARG A 530 0.57 10.99 -10.22
CA ARG A 530 0.89 9.99 -9.20
C ARG A 530 1.38 8.74 -9.90
N GLY A 531 2.62 8.39 -9.65
CA GLY A 531 3.31 7.28 -10.30
C GLY A 531 3.41 6.04 -9.44
N PRO A 532 4.03 4.99 -9.98
CA PRO A 532 4.26 3.75 -9.25
C PRO A 532 5.31 3.91 -8.15
N GLU A 533 5.47 2.85 -7.34
CA GLU A 533 6.58 2.77 -6.39
C GLU A 533 7.94 2.89 -7.07
N PHE A 534 8.89 3.55 -6.40
CA PHE A 534 10.26 3.70 -6.90
C PHE A 534 10.97 2.36 -7.12
N ARG A 535 10.63 1.30 -6.38
CA ARG A 535 11.16 -0.05 -6.63
C ARG A 535 10.69 -0.60 -7.98
N THR A 536 9.45 -0.33 -8.36
CA THR A 536 8.91 -0.69 -9.69
C THR A 536 9.58 0.12 -10.80
N ILE A 537 9.81 1.42 -10.56
CA ILE A 537 10.56 2.28 -11.50
C ILE A 537 11.99 1.75 -11.68
N LEU A 538 12.65 1.38 -10.58
CA LEU A 538 14.01 0.82 -10.59
C LEU A 538 14.07 -0.51 -11.33
N TYR A 539 13.13 -1.41 -11.10
CA TYR A 539 13.03 -2.65 -11.86
C TYR A 539 12.86 -2.39 -13.36
N ARG A 540 11.96 -1.48 -13.75
CA ARG A 540 11.76 -1.09 -15.15
C ARG A 540 13.00 -0.44 -15.75
N TYR A 541 13.73 0.34 -14.96
CA TYR A 541 15.00 0.94 -15.38
C TYR A 541 16.03 -0.14 -15.71
N PHE A 542 16.23 -1.15 -14.86
CA PHE A 542 17.11 -2.28 -15.14
C PHE A 542 16.65 -3.06 -16.37
N LYS A 543 15.37 -3.34 -16.51
CA LYS A 543 14.83 -4.06 -17.69
C LYS A 543 15.07 -3.30 -18.99
N LYS A 544 15.06 -1.97 -18.95
CA LYS A 544 15.29 -1.12 -20.14
C LYS A 544 16.77 -0.94 -20.44
N ASN A 545 17.60 -0.71 -19.41
CA ASN A 545 18.99 -0.26 -19.59
C ASN A 545 20.02 -1.34 -19.24
N GLY A 546 19.64 -2.43 -18.61
CA GLY A 546 20.51 -3.54 -18.18
C GLY A 546 21.42 -3.20 -17.00
N SER A 547 21.84 -1.94 -16.85
CA SER A 547 22.78 -1.54 -15.80
C SER A 547 22.55 -0.10 -15.34
N ILE A 548 23.03 0.19 -14.11
CA ILE A 548 23.23 1.54 -13.60
C ILE A 548 24.72 1.88 -13.78
N ASP A 549 24.98 2.88 -14.62
CA ASP A 549 26.30 3.46 -14.80
C ASP A 549 26.29 4.88 -14.20
N PRO A 550 27.06 5.17 -13.13
CA PRO A 550 27.11 6.49 -12.53
C PRO A 550 27.48 7.61 -13.51
N ALA A 551 28.29 7.31 -14.52
CA ALA A 551 28.66 8.29 -15.56
C ALA A 551 27.46 8.69 -16.43
N VAL A 552 26.51 7.78 -16.66
CA VAL A 552 25.29 8.05 -17.44
C VAL A 552 24.22 8.72 -16.59
N VAL A 553 23.96 8.19 -15.37
CA VAL A 553 22.94 8.75 -14.49
C VAL A 553 23.36 10.10 -13.88
N GLY A 554 24.65 10.39 -13.84
CA GLY A 554 25.20 11.65 -13.36
C GLY A 554 25.40 12.70 -14.46
N ASP A 555 24.84 12.52 -15.67
CA ASP A 555 24.98 13.51 -16.76
C ASP A 555 24.54 14.90 -16.26
N PRO A 556 25.46 15.88 -16.19
CA PRO A 556 25.15 17.22 -15.69
C PRO A 556 24.04 17.93 -16.48
N LYS A 557 23.84 17.58 -17.75
CA LYS A 557 22.75 18.14 -18.57
C LYS A 557 21.37 17.66 -18.13
N VAL A 558 21.30 16.59 -17.33
CA VAL A 558 20.06 16.03 -16.80
C VAL A 558 19.90 16.36 -15.33
N VAL A 559 20.93 16.06 -14.52
CA VAL A 559 20.83 16.23 -13.07
C VAL A 559 21.25 17.61 -12.60
N GLY A 560 21.93 18.40 -13.43
CA GLY A 560 22.52 19.66 -13.02
C GLY A 560 23.74 19.48 -12.12
N SER A 561 24.12 20.56 -11.46
CA SER A 561 25.26 20.56 -10.53
C SER A 561 24.96 21.40 -9.27
N TRP A 562 25.45 20.96 -8.13
CA TRP A 562 25.39 21.76 -6.91
C TRP A 562 26.62 21.56 -6.02
N LYS A 563 26.94 22.55 -5.21
CA LYS A 563 28.05 22.48 -4.27
C LYS A 563 27.84 23.38 -3.05
N PHE A 564 28.49 23.02 -1.97
CA PHE A 564 28.66 23.93 -0.83
C PHE A 564 29.75 24.95 -1.11
N VAL A 565 29.54 26.17 -0.66
CA VAL A 565 30.51 27.26 -0.67
C VAL A 565 30.55 27.90 0.73
N PRO A 566 31.66 28.57 1.13
CA PRO A 566 32.95 28.66 0.44
C PRO A 566 33.72 27.33 0.42
N GLU A 567 34.92 27.33 -0.13
CA GLU A 567 35.74 26.13 -0.42
C GLU A 567 36.02 25.24 0.82
N PHE A 568 36.07 25.82 2.03
CA PHE A 568 36.26 25.02 3.25
C PHE A 568 35.08 24.14 3.62
N ALA A 569 33.87 24.47 3.18
CA ALA A 569 32.63 23.85 3.67
C ALA A 569 32.54 22.33 3.41
N PRO A 570 32.84 21.80 2.21
CA PRO A 570 32.80 20.35 1.98
C PRO A 570 33.77 19.57 2.89
N ALA A 571 34.97 20.10 3.13
CA ALA A 571 35.96 19.45 4.02
C ALA A 571 35.52 19.44 5.47
N ALA A 572 34.95 20.56 5.97
CA ALA A 572 34.42 20.67 7.31
C ALA A 572 33.21 19.74 7.53
N ILE A 573 32.27 19.69 6.59
CA ILE A 573 31.12 18.74 6.65
C ILE A 573 31.61 17.29 6.62
N LYS A 574 32.63 16.98 5.82
CA LYS A 574 33.22 15.64 5.79
C LYS A 574 33.79 15.24 7.15
N ALA A 575 34.47 16.14 7.83
CA ALA A 575 34.97 15.90 9.19
C ALA A 575 33.81 15.62 10.19
N ASP A 576 32.71 16.36 10.09
CA ASP A 576 31.49 16.08 10.88
C ASP A 576 30.90 14.70 10.58
N VAL A 577 30.90 14.28 9.32
CA VAL A 577 30.43 12.95 8.90
C VAL A 577 31.32 11.85 9.46
N GLU A 578 32.64 12.08 9.56
CA GLU A 578 33.58 11.14 10.18
C GLU A 578 33.34 11.00 11.70
N LEU A 579 32.90 12.05 12.39
CA LEU A 579 32.45 11.95 13.78
C LEU A 579 31.20 11.10 13.95
N LEU A 580 30.28 11.14 12.98
CA LEU A 580 29.02 10.39 13.03
C LEU A 580 29.22 8.90 12.76
N TYR A 581 30.06 8.55 11.77
CA TYR A 581 30.06 7.22 11.16
C TYR A 581 31.48 6.59 11.13
N GLY A 582 32.49 7.27 11.64
CA GLY A 582 33.89 6.85 11.55
C GLY A 582 34.51 7.15 10.17
N LYS A 583 35.81 6.93 10.06
CA LYS A 583 36.56 7.15 8.81
C LYS A 583 36.24 6.09 7.75
#